data_cb57b035a76d48f3c7bb1b9e3dfcb85f
#
_entry.id   cb57b035a76d48f3c7bb1b9e3dfcb85f
#
_cell.length_a   1.000
_cell.length_b   1.000
_cell.length_c   1.000
_cell.angle_alpha   90.00
_cell.angle_beta   90.00
_cell.angle_gamma   90.00
#
_symmetry.space_group_name_H-M   'P 1'
#
loop_
_entity.id
_entity.type
_entity.pdbx_description
1 polymer ?
#
loop_
_entity_poly.entity_id
_entity_poly.type
_entity_poly.pdbx_seq_one_letter_code
_entity_poly.pdbx_strand_id
1 'polypeptide(L)'
;MCFMTFFNGEKPILFPDITYSFYDVWAEEFRIPYETQPLDDDFNIRKEDYYKENGGVIFPNPNAPTGVEASQEMIEDILQHNQDVIVIIDEAYVDFGAETALPLLEKYDNLIVVQTFSKSRSMAGMRIGYAMASPELIKYLNDVKYSFNSYTMDQTALDLGVASIDDQAYFEETLHKIIQTRERVKLRLTELGFTFRDSKSNFIFASHKSCPAEELFEKLKEKDIYVRYFKKPRIDNYLRITIGTDAEMDEFLSEVEKYLKETGRL
;
A
#
# COMPACT_ATOMS: atom_id res chain seq x y z
N MET A 1 10.80 -12.04 3.26
CA MET A 1 10.62 -13.51 3.47
C MET A 1 9.73 -14.14 2.42
N CYS A 2 8.50 -13.67 2.17
CA CYS A 2 7.60 -14.30 1.17
C CYS A 2 8.25 -14.54 -0.19
N PHE A 3 8.96 -13.54 -0.74
CA PHE A 3 9.71 -13.69 -2.00
C PHE A 3 10.72 -14.85 -1.95
N MET A 4 11.49 -14.96 -0.88
CA MET A 4 12.48 -16.04 -0.70
C MET A 4 11.84 -17.42 -0.55
N THR A 5 10.64 -17.47 0.01
CA THR A 5 9.96 -18.74 0.32
C THR A 5 9.20 -19.29 -0.88
N PHE A 6 8.46 -18.42 -1.60
CA PHE A 6 7.44 -18.85 -2.54
C PHE A 6 7.73 -18.52 -4.00
N PHE A 7 8.62 -17.56 -4.27
CA PHE A 7 8.88 -17.09 -5.62
C PHE A 7 10.27 -17.50 -6.11
N ASN A 8 10.54 -18.78 -6.13
CA ASN A 8 11.86 -19.34 -6.49
C ASN A 8 11.82 -20.25 -7.75
N GLY A 9 10.74 -20.17 -8.53
CA GLY A 9 10.57 -20.90 -9.78
C GLY A 9 11.17 -20.19 -11.00
N GLU A 10 11.05 -20.83 -12.15
CA GLU A 10 11.52 -20.28 -13.43
C GLU A 10 10.48 -19.37 -14.11
N LYS A 11 9.20 -19.46 -13.72
CA LYS A 11 8.11 -18.64 -14.27
C LYS A 11 8.09 -17.28 -13.61
N PRO A 12 7.77 -16.21 -14.37
CA PRO A 12 7.71 -14.87 -13.82
C PRO A 12 6.57 -14.71 -12.81
N ILE A 13 6.83 -14.02 -11.70
CA ILE A 13 5.77 -13.54 -10.82
C ILE A 13 5.11 -12.31 -11.42
N LEU A 14 3.83 -12.09 -11.09
CA LEU A 14 3.04 -10.98 -11.60
C LEU A 14 2.71 -9.97 -10.49
N PHE A 15 2.88 -8.67 -10.79
CA PHE A 15 2.45 -7.58 -9.93
C PHE A 15 2.15 -6.32 -10.76
N PRO A 16 1.41 -5.32 -10.23
CA PRO A 16 1.08 -4.10 -10.97
C PRO A 16 2.31 -3.27 -11.35
N ASP A 17 2.26 -2.57 -12.47
CA ASP A 17 3.33 -1.67 -12.95
C ASP A 17 3.50 -0.41 -12.07
N ILE A 18 2.38 0.06 -11.48
CA ILE A 18 2.35 1.17 -10.53
C ILE A 18 1.95 0.60 -9.16
N THR A 19 2.95 0.24 -8.38
CA THR A 19 2.77 -0.43 -7.09
C THR A 19 3.90 -0.11 -6.12
N TYR A 20 3.99 -0.86 -5.01
CA TYR A 20 5.05 -0.72 -4.03
C TYR A 20 6.43 -0.98 -4.66
N SER A 21 7.26 0.05 -4.62
CA SER A 21 8.53 0.14 -5.38
C SER A 21 9.64 -0.81 -4.89
N PHE A 22 9.34 -1.75 -4.02
CA PHE A 22 10.31 -2.76 -3.57
C PHE A 22 10.02 -4.16 -4.11
N TYR A 23 8.92 -4.38 -4.84
CA TYR A 23 8.66 -5.69 -5.41
C TYR A 23 9.67 -6.04 -6.52
N ASP A 24 9.95 -5.10 -7.42
CA ASP A 24 11.01 -5.22 -8.42
C ASP A 24 12.39 -5.36 -7.78
N VAL A 25 12.70 -4.53 -6.77
CA VAL A 25 13.99 -4.62 -6.04
C VAL A 25 14.21 -5.99 -5.41
N TRP A 26 13.19 -6.54 -4.74
CA TRP A 26 13.31 -7.89 -4.16
C TRP A 26 13.36 -8.99 -5.22
N ALA A 27 12.61 -8.85 -6.30
CA ALA A 27 12.66 -9.81 -7.40
C ALA A 27 14.07 -9.83 -8.02
N GLU A 28 14.68 -8.67 -8.26
CA GLU A 28 16.05 -8.55 -8.77
C GLU A 28 17.09 -9.10 -7.80
N GLU A 29 17.00 -8.74 -6.49
CA GLU A 29 17.92 -9.20 -5.45
C GLU A 29 17.93 -10.74 -5.34
N PHE A 30 16.76 -11.36 -5.40
CA PHE A 30 16.62 -12.82 -5.33
C PHE A 30 16.65 -13.52 -6.69
N ARG A 31 16.87 -12.78 -7.79
CA ARG A 31 16.91 -13.30 -9.17
C ARG A 31 15.61 -14.01 -9.56
N ILE A 32 14.49 -13.50 -9.10
CA ILE A 32 13.15 -13.99 -9.41
C ILE A 32 12.71 -13.32 -10.71
N PRO A 33 12.35 -14.07 -11.76
CA PRO A 33 11.77 -13.47 -12.94
C PRO A 33 10.42 -12.83 -12.60
N TYR A 34 10.15 -11.65 -13.18
CA TYR A 34 8.88 -10.96 -12.95
C TYR A 34 8.36 -10.28 -14.22
N GLU A 35 7.08 -10.04 -14.23
CA GLU A 35 6.39 -9.29 -15.28
C GLU A 35 5.35 -8.37 -14.65
N THR A 36 5.43 -7.08 -14.99
CA THR A 36 4.46 -6.10 -14.48
C THR A 36 3.20 -6.07 -15.33
N GLN A 37 2.05 -5.96 -14.66
CA GLN A 37 0.74 -5.86 -15.30
C GLN A 37 0.25 -4.41 -15.23
N PRO A 38 -0.14 -3.78 -16.37
CA PRO A 38 -0.55 -2.40 -16.37
C PRO A 38 -1.87 -2.21 -15.62
N LEU A 39 -1.90 -1.25 -14.70
CA LEU A 39 -3.16 -0.75 -14.17
C LEU A 39 -3.94 -0.03 -15.28
N ASP A 40 -5.27 0.00 -15.19
CA ASP A 40 -6.08 0.81 -16.09
C ASP A 40 -5.86 2.34 -15.88
N ASP A 41 -6.59 3.17 -16.62
CA ASP A 41 -6.47 4.64 -16.51
C ASP A 41 -6.98 5.19 -15.18
N ASP A 42 -7.76 4.40 -14.45
CA ASP A 42 -8.31 4.69 -13.13
C ASP A 42 -7.49 4.06 -11.99
N PHE A 43 -6.34 3.49 -12.34
CA PHE A 43 -5.43 2.76 -11.44
C PHE A 43 -6.02 1.49 -10.83
N ASN A 44 -7.04 0.88 -11.44
CA ASN A 44 -7.56 -0.41 -11.02
C ASN A 44 -6.72 -1.55 -11.60
N ILE A 45 -6.69 -2.65 -10.89
CA ILE A 45 -6.17 -3.93 -11.38
C ILE A 45 -7.12 -4.46 -12.47
N ARG A 46 -6.53 -4.92 -13.58
CA ARG A 46 -7.24 -5.68 -14.61
C ARG A 46 -7.01 -7.16 -14.33
N LYS A 47 -7.98 -7.80 -13.73
CA LYS A 47 -7.84 -9.18 -13.24
C LYS A 47 -7.46 -10.19 -14.32
N GLU A 48 -7.90 -9.98 -15.55
CA GLU A 48 -7.61 -10.83 -16.70
C GLU A 48 -6.12 -10.89 -17.03
N ASP A 49 -5.36 -9.85 -16.71
CA ASP A 49 -3.89 -9.81 -16.93
C ASP A 49 -3.13 -10.77 -15.99
N TYR A 50 -3.82 -11.31 -14.96
CA TYR A 50 -3.29 -12.27 -13.98
C TYR A 50 -3.71 -13.72 -14.23
N TYR A 51 -4.45 -14.02 -15.31
CA TYR A 51 -4.92 -15.39 -15.61
C TYR A 51 -3.89 -16.23 -16.38
N LYS A 52 -2.87 -15.60 -16.94
CA LYS A 52 -1.82 -16.28 -17.67
C LYS A 52 -0.94 -17.14 -16.75
N GLU A 53 -0.28 -18.11 -17.32
CA GLU A 53 0.69 -18.94 -16.60
C GLU A 53 1.79 -18.08 -15.96
N ASN A 54 2.05 -18.28 -14.67
CA ASN A 54 2.97 -17.45 -13.89
C ASN A 54 3.61 -18.24 -12.74
N GLY A 55 4.56 -17.61 -12.03
CA GLY A 55 5.25 -18.15 -10.87
C GLY A 55 4.69 -17.69 -9.52
N GLY A 56 3.62 -16.90 -9.53
CA GLY A 56 2.94 -16.34 -8.37
C GLY A 56 2.46 -14.92 -8.61
N VAL A 57 1.55 -14.47 -7.78
CA VAL A 57 0.94 -13.13 -7.87
C VAL A 57 1.14 -12.39 -6.57
N ILE A 58 1.50 -11.10 -6.64
CA ILE A 58 1.52 -10.23 -5.47
C ILE A 58 1.02 -8.84 -5.81
N PHE A 59 0.14 -8.27 -5.00
CA PHE A 59 -0.24 -6.87 -5.08
C PHE A 59 -0.71 -6.32 -3.74
N PRO A 60 -0.53 -4.99 -3.50
CA PRO A 60 -1.05 -4.34 -2.32
C PRO A 60 -2.57 -4.11 -2.44
N ASN A 61 -3.28 -4.28 -1.35
CA ASN A 61 -4.69 -3.92 -1.25
C ASN A 61 -4.98 -3.22 0.09
N PRO A 62 -5.21 -1.91 0.10
CA PRO A 62 -5.19 -0.94 -1.02
C PRO A 62 -3.81 -0.77 -1.66
N ASN A 63 -3.79 -0.48 -2.98
CA ASN A 63 -2.55 -0.29 -3.70
C ASN A 63 -1.79 0.97 -3.25
N ALA A 64 -0.49 0.91 -3.19
CA ALA A 64 0.38 2.07 -2.98
C ALA A 64 1.26 2.27 -4.24
N PRO A 65 1.27 3.48 -4.86
CA PRO A 65 0.90 4.78 -4.26
C PRO A 65 -0.53 5.27 -4.52
N THR A 66 -1.37 4.52 -5.22
CA THR A 66 -2.66 5.02 -5.73
C THR A 66 -3.75 5.13 -4.67
N GLY A 67 -3.72 4.29 -3.63
CA GLY A 67 -4.73 4.19 -2.58
C GLY A 67 -5.99 3.44 -3.01
N VAL A 68 -6.03 2.94 -4.25
CA VAL A 68 -7.18 2.23 -4.82
C VAL A 68 -7.28 0.82 -4.25
N GLU A 69 -8.50 0.41 -3.93
CA GLU A 69 -8.85 -0.90 -3.41
C GLU A 69 -9.32 -1.83 -4.53
N ALA A 70 -8.85 -3.06 -4.52
CA ALA A 70 -9.44 -4.15 -5.28
C ALA A 70 -10.52 -4.84 -4.42
N SER A 71 -11.70 -5.11 -4.99
CA SER A 71 -12.77 -5.78 -4.24
C SER A 71 -12.43 -7.22 -3.89
N GLN A 72 -13.10 -7.75 -2.88
CA GLN A 72 -12.94 -9.15 -2.46
C GLN A 72 -13.28 -10.11 -3.60
N GLU A 73 -14.31 -9.82 -4.42
CA GLU A 73 -14.67 -10.62 -5.60
C GLU A 73 -13.58 -10.62 -6.66
N MET A 74 -12.89 -9.49 -6.86
CA MET A 74 -11.74 -9.44 -7.79
C MET A 74 -10.58 -10.28 -7.28
N ILE A 75 -10.27 -10.22 -5.99
CA ILE A 75 -9.22 -11.03 -5.36
C ILE A 75 -9.59 -12.51 -5.47
N GLU A 76 -10.83 -12.88 -5.17
CA GLU A 76 -11.31 -14.26 -5.28
C GLU A 76 -11.24 -14.78 -6.71
N ASP A 77 -11.58 -13.98 -7.71
CA ASP A 77 -11.47 -14.33 -9.13
C ASP A 77 -10.00 -14.59 -9.53
N ILE A 78 -9.06 -13.75 -9.10
CA ILE A 78 -7.63 -13.97 -9.33
C ILE A 78 -7.16 -15.28 -8.67
N LEU A 79 -7.60 -15.57 -7.44
CA LEU A 79 -7.27 -16.81 -6.73
C LEU A 79 -7.77 -18.06 -7.49
N GLN A 80 -9.00 -18.00 -8.03
CA GLN A 80 -9.60 -19.08 -8.80
C GLN A 80 -8.80 -19.45 -10.08
N HIS A 81 -8.20 -18.43 -10.71
CA HIS A 81 -7.40 -18.63 -11.93
C HIS A 81 -5.91 -18.92 -11.64
N ASN A 82 -5.50 -18.93 -10.37
CA ASN A 82 -4.12 -19.11 -9.95
C ASN A 82 -3.94 -20.22 -8.89
N GLN A 83 -4.71 -21.31 -8.96
CA GLN A 83 -4.75 -22.33 -7.90
C GLN A 83 -3.43 -23.10 -7.71
N ASP A 84 -2.58 -23.16 -8.74
CA ASP A 84 -1.30 -23.89 -8.71
C ASP A 84 -0.12 -23.00 -8.24
N VAL A 85 -0.35 -21.73 -7.93
CA VAL A 85 0.68 -20.77 -7.49
C VAL A 85 0.22 -19.97 -6.28
N ILE A 86 1.16 -19.36 -5.58
CA ILE A 86 0.86 -18.53 -4.41
C ILE A 86 0.40 -17.14 -4.84
N VAL A 87 -0.70 -16.68 -4.24
CA VAL A 87 -1.21 -15.30 -4.34
C VAL A 87 -0.99 -14.60 -3.02
N ILE A 88 -0.27 -13.48 -3.04
CA ILE A 88 0.03 -12.68 -1.84
C ILE A 88 -0.72 -11.36 -1.94
N ILE A 89 -1.55 -11.07 -0.94
CA ILE A 89 -2.23 -9.78 -0.79
C ILE A 89 -1.52 -9.00 0.32
N ASP A 90 -0.90 -7.89 -0.07
CA ASP A 90 -0.20 -6.99 0.85
C ASP A 90 -1.18 -5.95 1.40
N GLU A 91 -1.65 -6.19 2.61
CA GLU A 91 -2.63 -5.36 3.31
C GLU A 91 -1.97 -4.33 4.25
N ALA A 92 -0.85 -3.76 3.86
CA ALA A 92 -0.17 -2.77 4.70
C ALA A 92 -1.04 -1.55 5.07
N TYR A 93 -2.10 -1.27 4.31
CA TYR A 93 -2.99 -0.11 4.50
C TYR A 93 -4.46 -0.49 4.74
N VAL A 94 -4.80 -1.76 4.88
CA VAL A 94 -6.20 -2.24 4.96
C VAL A 94 -7.00 -1.57 6.08
N ASP A 95 -6.39 -1.35 7.23
CA ASP A 95 -7.05 -0.78 8.42
C ASP A 95 -7.68 0.60 8.17
N PHE A 96 -7.24 1.34 7.15
CA PHE A 96 -7.75 2.68 6.84
C PHE A 96 -9.09 2.70 6.10
N GLY A 97 -9.83 1.59 6.12
CA GLY A 97 -11.20 1.47 5.63
C GLY A 97 -11.35 0.65 4.35
N ALA A 98 -10.36 -0.18 4.03
CA ALA A 98 -10.47 -1.19 2.99
C ALA A 98 -11.03 -2.50 3.52
N GLU A 99 -11.50 -3.35 2.62
CA GLU A 99 -11.99 -4.69 2.93
C GLU A 99 -10.82 -5.68 2.90
N THR A 100 -10.69 -6.48 3.96
CA THR A 100 -9.62 -7.48 4.07
C THR A 100 -9.92 -8.74 3.27
N ALA A 101 -8.89 -9.37 2.71
CA ALA A 101 -8.97 -10.68 2.07
C ALA A 101 -8.96 -11.85 3.06
N LEU A 102 -8.88 -11.60 4.38
CA LEU A 102 -8.82 -12.66 5.40
C LEU A 102 -9.92 -13.71 5.31
N PRO A 103 -11.20 -13.37 5.02
CA PRO A 103 -12.26 -14.40 4.87
C PRO A 103 -11.98 -15.42 3.76
N LEU A 104 -11.18 -15.06 2.76
CA LEU A 104 -10.82 -15.95 1.66
C LEU A 104 -9.82 -17.04 2.07
N LEU A 105 -9.11 -16.89 3.21
CA LEU A 105 -8.22 -17.93 3.76
C LEU A 105 -8.95 -19.22 4.11
N GLU A 106 -10.26 -19.16 4.38
CA GLU A 106 -11.06 -20.34 4.65
C GLU A 106 -11.35 -21.18 3.38
N LYS A 107 -11.15 -20.58 2.20
CA LYS A 107 -11.49 -21.19 0.91
C LYS A 107 -10.26 -21.51 0.06
N TYR A 108 -9.15 -20.79 0.23
CA TYR A 108 -7.99 -20.82 -0.66
C TYR A 108 -6.69 -21.06 0.09
N ASP A 109 -6.17 -22.28 0.00
CA ASP A 109 -4.91 -22.67 0.66
C ASP A 109 -3.67 -22.00 0.05
N ASN A 110 -3.78 -21.44 -1.16
CA ASN A 110 -2.72 -20.73 -1.88
C ASN A 110 -2.69 -19.21 -1.61
N LEU A 111 -3.57 -18.69 -0.73
CA LEU A 111 -3.58 -17.27 -0.34
C LEU A 111 -2.65 -17.01 0.85
N ILE A 112 -1.91 -15.92 0.75
CA ILE A 112 -1.18 -15.32 1.88
C ILE A 112 -1.62 -13.86 2.01
N VAL A 113 -2.05 -13.48 3.19
CA VAL A 113 -2.30 -12.07 3.55
C VAL A 113 -1.17 -11.59 4.43
N VAL A 114 -0.55 -10.46 4.07
CA VAL A 114 0.52 -9.85 4.87
C VAL A 114 0.09 -8.49 5.39
N GLN A 115 0.37 -8.23 6.66
CA GLN A 115 0.05 -6.97 7.34
C GLN A 115 1.25 -6.45 8.13
N THR A 116 1.18 -5.20 8.60
CA THR A 116 2.28 -4.55 9.30
C THR A 116 1.80 -3.61 10.40
N PHE A 117 2.61 -3.46 11.44
CA PHE A 117 2.42 -2.44 12.47
C PHE A 117 2.96 -1.05 12.06
N SER A 118 3.65 -0.99 10.91
CA SER A 118 4.34 0.22 10.46
C SER A 118 3.43 1.37 10.07
N LYS A 119 2.13 1.12 9.80
CA LYS A 119 1.18 2.09 9.27
C LYS A 119 0.12 2.46 10.30
N SER A 120 -0.95 1.70 10.38
CA SER A 120 -2.09 1.99 11.26
C SER A 120 -1.74 2.02 12.75
N ARG A 121 -0.80 1.20 13.18
CA ARG A 121 -0.31 1.18 14.57
C ARG A 121 0.87 2.13 14.85
N SER A 122 1.29 2.94 13.85
CA SER A 122 2.36 3.95 13.97
C SER A 122 3.71 3.41 14.49
N MET A 123 4.00 2.11 14.29
CA MET A 123 5.16 1.41 14.83
C MET A 123 6.21 1.05 13.76
N ALA A 124 6.40 1.92 12.76
CA ALA A 124 7.36 1.67 11.67
C ALA A 124 8.79 1.38 12.16
N GLY A 125 9.22 2.01 13.24
CA GLY A 125 10.54 1.81 13.86
C GLY A 125 10.72 0.43 14.50
N MET A 126 9.65 -0.23 14.92
CA MET A 126 9.69 -1.55 15.58
C MET A 126 9.86 -2.72 14.61
N ARG A 127 9.74 -2.50 13.32
CA ARG A 127 9.96 -3.50 12.26
C ARG A 127 9.08 -4.74 12.39
N ILE A 128 7.81 -4.60 12.82
CA ILE A 128 6.85 -5.68 13.00
C ILE A 128 6.00 -5.82 11.75
N GLY A 129 5.98 -7.02 11.18
CA GLY A 129 5.08 -7.45 10.11
C GLY A 129 4.75 -8.93 10.29
N TYR A 130 3.61 -9.34 9.80
CA TYR A 130 3.12 -10.71 9.96
C TYR A 130 2.37 -11.19 8.73
N ALA A 131 2.30 -12.50 8.58
CA ALA A 131 1.58 -13.18 7.51
C ALA A 131 0.53 -14.12 8.10
N MET A 132 -0.60 -14.20 7.42
CA MET A 132 -1.70 -15.11 7.71
C MET A 132 -1.95 -15.97 6.47
N ALA A 133 -1.97 -17.27 6.63
CA ALA A 133 -2.12 -18.25 5.56
C ALA A 133 -2.47 -19.62 6.14
N SER A 134 -2.63 -20.64 5.27
CA SER A 134 -2.78 -22.01 5.72
C SER A 134 -1.59 -22.46 6.59
N PRO A 135 -1.79 -23.43 7.53
CA PRO A 135 -0.70 -23.92 8.37
C PRO A 135 0.51 -24.41 7.60
N GLU A 136 0.30 -24.98 6.43
CA GLU A 136 1.38 -25.47 5.56
C GLU A 136 2.25 -24.31 5.04
N LEU A 137 1.65 -23.24 4.53
CA LEU A 137 2.38 -22.06 4.06
C LEU A 137 3.11 -21.35 5.19
N ILE A 138 2.51 -21.26 6.36
CA ILE A 138 3.16 -20.70 7.56
C ILE A 138 4.35 -21.56 7.98
N LYS A 139 4.27 -22.89 7.85
CA LYS A 139 5.41 -23.77 8.10
C LYS A 139 6.58 -23.44 7.17
N TYR A 140 6.36 -23.26 5.86
CA TYR A 140 7.43 -22.91 4.92
C TYR A 140 8.05 -21.54 5.23
N LEU A 141 7.24 -20.56 5.59
CA LEU A 141 7.74 -19.24 6.05
C LEU A 141 8.63 -19.39 7.29
N ASN A 142 8.25 -20.22 8.24
CA ASN A 142 9.05 -20.49 9.45
C ASN A 142 10.34 -21.24 9.11
N ASP A 143 10.31 -22.22 8.22
CA ASP A 143 11.51 -22.95 7.80
C ASP A 143 12.54 -21.98 7.19
N VAL A 144 12.12 -21.06 6.33
CA VAL A 144 13.00 -20.01 5.78
C VAL A 144 13.42 -19.01 6.86
N LYS A 145 12.51 -18.56 7.72
CA LYS A 145 12.83 -17.65 8.83
C LYS A 145 13.92 -18.21 9.72
N TYR A 146 13.78 -19.47 10.16
CA TYR A 146 14.75 -20.11 11.04
C TYR A 146 16.09 -20.41 10.35
N SER A 147 16.09 -20.56 9.03
CA SER A 147 17.32 -20.75 8.26
C SER A 147 18.07 -19.46 7.97
N PHE A 148 17.34 -18.34 7.77
CA PHE A 148 17.90 -17.05 7.39
C PHE A 148 18.17 -16.12 8.58
N ASN A 149 17.15 -15.91 9.44
CA ASN A 149 17.23 -15.06 10.62
C ASN A 149 16.21 -15.50 11.68
N SER A 150 16.61 -16.42 12.57
CA SER A 150 15.73 -16.98 13.60
C SER A 150 15.32 -15.96 14.67
N TYR A 151 16.14 -14.93 14.90
CA TYR A 151 15.91 -13.91 15.94
C TYR A 151 15.60 -12.55 15.32
N THR A 152 14.52 -12.47 14.54
CA THR A 152 14.15 -11.29 13.75
C THR A 152 13.69 -10.11 14.58
N MET A 153 13.16 -10.35 15.79
CA MET A 153 12.60 -9.30 16.65
C MET A 153 13.35 -9.25 17.97
N ASP A 154 13.67 -8.04 18.42
CA ASP A 154 14.20 -7.80 19.75
C ASP A 154 13.09 -7.81 20.81
N GLN A 155 13.48 -7.86 22.09
CA GLN A 155 12.53 -7.93 23.21
C GLN A 155 11.65 -6.68 23.28
N THR A 156 12.19 -5.51 22.99
CA THR A 156 11.43 -4.24 23.00
C THR A 156 10.32 -4.26 21.93
N ALA A 157 10.63 -4.74 20.73
CA ALA A 157 9.64 -4.86 19.65
C ALA A 157 8.53 -5.86 20.03
N LEU A 158 8.88 -6.98 20.69
CA LEU A 158 7.91 -7.97 21.16
C LEU A 158 6.97 -7.37 22.21
N ASP A 159 7.52 -6.74 23.26
CA ASP A 159 6.74 -6.18 24.36
C ASP A 159 5.83 -5.03 23.89
N LEU A 160 6.36 -4.12 23.08
CA LEU A 160 5.57 -3.02 22.53
C LEU A 160 4.54 -3.50 21.49
N GLY A 161 4.86 -4.55 20.73
CA GLY A 161 3.91 -5.18 19.82
C GLY A 161 2.69 -5.73 20.55
N VAL A 162 2.89 -6.45 21.64
CA VAL A 162 1.81 -6.96 22.51
C VAL A 162 1.00 -5.81 23.09
N ALA A 163 1.67 -4.82 23.69
CA ALA A 163 1.00 -3.65 24.26
C ALA A 163 0.14 -2.89 23.21
N SER A 164 0.63 -2.80 21.97
CA SER A 164 -0.14 -2.16 20.88
C SER A 164 -1.38 -2.96 20.46
N ILE A 165 -1.37 -4.28 20.59
CA ILE A 165 -2.56 -5.12 20.33
C ILE A 165 -3.56 -4.98 21.48
N ASP A 166 -3.09 -4.96 22.71
CA ASP A 166 -3.92 -4.87 23.90
C ASP A 166 -4.62 -3.51 24.02
N ASP A 167 -4.01 -2.43 23.50
CA ASP A 167 -4.61 -1.08 23.47
C ASP A 167 -5.46 -0.85 22.21
N GLN A 168 -6.50 -1.63 22.08
CA GLN A 168 -7.45 -1.55 20.95
C GLN A 168 -8.19 -0.19 20.92
N ALA A 169 -8.50 0.37 22.08
CA ALA A 169 -9.20 1.66 22.16
C ALA A 169 -8.39 2.80 21.57
N TYR A 170 -7.10 2.90 21.87
CA TYR A 170 -6.20 3.89 21.29
C TYR A 170 -6.03 3.67 19.77
N PHE A 171 -5.88 2.41 19.35
CA PHE A 171 -5.78 2.07 17.94
C PHE A 171 -7.00 2.55 17.15
N GLU A 172 -8.21 2.23 17.60
CA GLU A 172 -9.46 2.64 16.95
C GLU A 172 -9.64 4.17 16.94
N GLU A 173 -9.31 4.84 18.04
CA GLU A 173 -9.39 6.29 18.14
C GLU A 173 -8.46 6.98 17.12
N THR A 174 -7.21 6.57 17.06
CA THR A 174 -6.21 7.15 16.15
C THR A 174 -6.53 6.86 14.69
N LEU A 175 -6.96 5.64 14.38
CA LEU A 175 -7.39 5.24 13.07
C LEU A 175 -8.60 6.07 12.58
N HIS A 176 -9.60 6.23 13.43
CA HIS A 176 -10.77 7.03 13.14
C HIS A 176 -10.44 8.50 12.83
N LYS A 177 -9.54 9.11 13.61
CA LYS A 177 -9.04 10.47 13.35
C LYS A 177 -8.40 10.58 11.97
N ILE A 178 -7.54 9.63 11.60
CA ILE A 178 -6.89 9.63 10.28
C ILE A 178 -7.93 9.53 9.15
N ILE A 179 -8.90 8.65 9.28
CA ILE A 179 -9.96 8.48 8.28
C ILE A 179 -10.80 9.76 8.17
N GLN A 180 -11.24 10.36 9.29
CA GLN A 180 -12.00 11.60 9.29
C GLN A 180 -11.23 12.76 8.64
N THR A 181 -9.97 12.92 9.01
CA THR A 181 -9.12 13.97 8.42
C THR A 181 -8.92 13.73 6.93
N ARG A 182 -8.73 12.48 6.49
CA ARG A 182 -8.64 12.14 5.06
C ARG A 182 -9.89 12.58 4.30
N GLU A 183 -11.07 12.25 4.78
CA GLU A 183 -12.32 12.60 4.10
C GLU A 183 -12.51 14.13 4.04
N ARG A 184 -12.17 14.85 5.11
CA ARG A 184 -12.16 16.32 5.13
C ARG A 184 -11.19 16.91 4.09
N VAL A 185 -9.98 16.39 4.01
CA VAL A 185 -8.95 16.83 3.07
C VAL A 185 -9.36 16.55 1.62
N LYS A 186 -9.99 15.41 1.34
CA LYS A 186 -10.54 15.08 0.01
C LYS A 186 -11.52 16.15 -0.47
N LEU A 187 -12.44 16.59 0.40
CA LEU A 187 -13.40 17.65 0.06
C LEU A 187 -12.68 18.95 -0.30
N ARG A 188 -11.72 19.39 0.53
CA ARG A 188 -10.96 20.61 0.26
C ARG A 188 -10.09 20.52 -1.00
N LEU A 189 -9.44 19.41 -1.25
CA LEU A 189 -8.69 19.22 -2.49
C LEU A 189 -9.59 19.28 -3.73
N THR A 190 -10.80 18.73 -3.64
CA THR A 190 -11.78 18.81 -4.74
C THR A 190 -12.16 20.28 -5.01
N GLU A 191 -12.42 21.08 -3.97
CA GLU A 191 -12.70 22.52 -4.10
C GLU A 191 -11.52 23.31 -4.70
N LEU A 192 -10.30 22.87 -4.44
CA LEU A 192 -9.08 23.44 -5.01
C LEU A 192 -8.76 22.91 -6.44
N GLY A 193 -9.62 22.10 -7.03
CA GLY A 193 -9.49 21.63 -8.40
C GLY A 193 -8.60 20.40 -8.62
N PHE A 194 -8.25 19.69 -7.53
CA PHE A 194 -7.56 18.41 -7.63
C PHE A 194 -8.50 17.27 -8.03
N THR A 195 -7.92 16.28 -8.70
CA THR A 195 -8.55 15.01 -9.02
C THR A 195 -7.77 13.87 -8.39
N PHE A 196 -8.47 12.86 -7.88
CA PHE A 196 -7.91 11.67 -7.25
C PHE A 196 -8.94 10.53 -7.27
N ARG A 197 -8.48 9.30 -7.10
CA ARG A 197 -9.37 8.15 -6.85
C ARG A 197 -9.71 8.05 -5.37
N ASP A 198 -10.79 7.35 -5.06
CA ASP A 198 -11.17 7.14 -3.66
C ASP A 198 -10.09 6.33 -2.94
N SER A 199 -9.42 6.95 -2.00
CA SER A 199 -8.34 6.30 -1.26
C SER A 199 -8.88 5.58 -0.03
N LYS A 200 -8.48 4.33 0.14
CA LYS A 200 -8.70 3.52 1.34
C LYS A 200 -7.41 3.32 2.16
N SER A 201 -6.47 4.28 2.06
CA SER A 201 -5.20 4.27 2.79
C SER A 201 -5.05 5.54 3.64
N ASN A 202 -3.90 5.71 4.30
CA ASN A 202 -3.59 6.93 5.05
C ASN A 202 -2.98 8.05 4.19
N PHE A 203 -3.22 8.04 2.89
CA PHE A 203 -2.77 9.06 1.95
C PHE A 203 -3.79 9.27 0.83
N ILE A 204 -3.66 10.39 0.13
CA ILE A 204 -4.41 10.70 -1.10
C ILE A 204 -3.40 10.81 -2.24
N PHE A 205 -3.71 10.21 -3.39
CA PHE A 205 -2.91 10.30 -4.60
C PHE A 205 -3.59 11.24 -5.58
N ALA A 206 -3.15 12.50 -5.59
CA ALA A 206 -3.87 13.59 -6.23
C ALA A 206 -3.06 14.28 -7.33
N SER A 207 -3.77 14.72 -8.37
CA SER A 207 -3.26 15.48 -9.48
C SER A 207 -4.08 16.77 -9.67
N HIS A 208 -3.45 17.83 -10.18
CA HIS A 208 -4.13 19.07 -10.54
C HIS A 208 -3.86 19.38 -12.00
N LYS A 209 -4.94 19.66 -12.78
CA LYS A 209 -4.83 19.79 -14.25
C LYS A 209 -3.98 20.96 -14.74
N SER A 210 -3.92 22.07 -13.98
CA SER A 210 -3.20 23.30 -14.35
C SER A 210 -1.99 23.59 -13.46
N CYS A 211 -1.70 22.75 -12.46
CA CYS A 211 -0.55 22.89 -11.58
C CYS A 211 0.29 21.59 -11.65
N PRO A 212 1.45 21.60 -12.34
CA PRO A 212 2.31 20.43 -12.43
C PRO A 212 2.73 19.94 -11.03
N ALA A 213 2.69 18.61 -10.83
CA ALA A 213 2.99 18.03 -9.52
C ALA A 213 4.44 18.27 -9.09
N GLU A 214 5.40 18.24 -10.00
CA GLU A 214 6.81 18.54 -9.69
C GLU A 214 6.98 19.98 -9.17
N GLU A 215 6.29 20.94 -9.79
CA GLU A 215 6.33 22.34 -9.39
C GLU A 215 5.72 22.55 -7.98
N LEU A 216 4.54 21.99 -7.74
CA LEU A 216 3.88 22.07 -6.44
C LEU A 216 4.71 21.35 -5.34
N PHE A 217 5.31 20.21 -5.66
CA PHE A 217 6.20 19.48 -4.76
C PHE A 217 7.38 20.35 -4.27
N GLU A 218 8.08 21.02 -5.20
CA GLU A 218 9.21 21.89 -4.82
C GLU A 218 8.75 23.11 -4.00
N LYS A 219 7.57 23.68 -4.33
CA LYS A 219 7.01 24.79 -3.57
C LYS A 219 6.60 24.43 -2.15
N LEU A 220 5.99 23.28 -1.96
CA LEU A 220 5.65 22.78 -0.62
C LEU A 220 6.92 22.50 0.21
N LYS A 221 7.95 21.94 -0.43
CA LYS A 221 9.24 21.68 0.20
C LYS A 221 9.95 22.96 0.66
N GLU A 222 9.82 24.09 -0.06
CA GLU A 222 10.31 25.41 0.37
C GLU A 222 9.62 25.90 1.67
N LYS A 223 8.50 25.28 2.06
CA LYS A 223 7.71 25.55 3.26
C LYS A 223 7.83 24.45 4.32
N ASP A 224 8.83 23.58 4.19
CA ASP A 224 9.01 22.42 5.06
C ASP A 224 7.82 21.44 5.07
N ILE A 225 6.98 21.46 4.01
CA ILE A 225 5.87 20.53 3.83
C ILE A 225 6.30 19.44 2.85
N TYR A 226 6.43 18.21 3.35
CA TYR A 226 6.95 17.07 2.59
C TYR A 226 5.84 16.14 2.16
N VAL A 227 5.54 16.13 0.85
CA VAL A 227 4.71 15.14 0.17
C VAL A 227 5.57 14.21 -0.67
N ARG A 228 5.01 13.17 -1.25
CA ARG A 228 5.79 12.28 -2.12
C ARG A 228 5.46 12.54 -3.59
N TYR A 229 6.50 12.83 -4.38
CA TYR A 229 6.46 12.93 -5.84
C TYR A 229 7.13 11.71 -6.49
N PHE A 230 6.63 11.28 -7.65
CA PHE A 230 7.14 10.14 -8.41
C PHE A 230 7.46 10.57 -9.84
N LYS A 231 8.74 10.64 -10.18
CA LYS A 231 9.19 10.94 -11.53
C LYS A 231 9.17 9.66 -12.40
N LYS A 232 7.96 9.14 -12.62
CA LYS A 232 7.72 7.92 -13.41
C LYS A 232 6.56 8.17 -14.40
N PRO A 233 6.59 7.58 -15.60
CA PRO A 233 5.49 7.70 -16.58
C PRO A 233 4.13 7.36 -15.92
N ARG A 234 3.06 8.04 -16.38
CA ARG A 234 1.67 7.93 -15.92
C ARG A 234 1.40 8.52 -14.52
N ILE A 235 2.41 8.67 -13.66
CA ILE A 235 2.25 9.19 -12.29
C ILE A 235 3.11 10.43 -11.99
N ASP A 236 3.79 10.96 -12.98
CA ASP A 236 4.63 12.16 -12.88
C ASP A 236 3.85 13.48 -12.72
N ASN A 237 2.52 13.44 -12.83
CA ASN A 237 1.66 14.58 -12.48
C ASN A 237 0.80 14.30 -11.22
N TYR A 238 1.26 13.42 -10.33
CA TYR A 238 0.57 13.11 -9.08
C TYR A 238 1.47 13.33 -7.87
N LEU A 239 0.84 13.74 -6.76
CA LEU A 239 1.45 13.79 -5.44
C LEU A 239 0.76 12.79 -4.51
N ARG A 240 1.53 12.02 -3.76
CA ARG A 240 1.00 11.24 -2.65
C ARG A 240 1.09 12.06 -1.37
N ILE A 241 -0.05 12.46 -0.86
CA ILE A 241 -0.23 13.33 0.30
C ILE A 241 -0.60 12.44 1.48
N THR A 242 0.34 12.22 2.39
CA THR A 242 0.07 11.45 3.63
C THR A 242 -0.78 12.31 4.57
N ILE A 243 -1.79 11.69 5.18
CA ILE A 243 -2.67 12.35 6.14
C ILE A 243 -1.93 12.49 7.48
N GLY A 244 -1.73 13.73 7.89
CA GLY A 244 -1.21 14.12 9.19
C GLY A 244 -2.33 14.50 10.17
N THR A 245 -1.99 15.23 11.21
CA THR A 245 -2.95 15.85 12.12
C THR A 245 -3.79 16.92 11.41
N ASP A 246 -4.92 17.29 11.99
CA ASP A 246 -5.76 18.35 11.42
C ASP A 246 -4.99 19.64 11.20
N ALA A 247 -4.13 20.05 12.16
CA ALA A 247 -3.32 21.25 12.05
C ALA A 247 -2.31 21.18 10.89
N GLU A 248 -1.62 20.05 10.71
CA GLU A 248 -0.69 19.84 9.59
C GLU A 248 -1.41 19.86 8.24
N MET A 249 -2.60 19.27 8.18
CA MET A 249 -3.39 19.27 6.95
C MET A 249 -3.99 20.65 6.64
N ASP A 250 -4.33 21.45 7.65
CA ASP A 250 -4.79 22.83 7.47
C ASP A 250 -3.66 23.73 6.94
N GLU A 251 -2.44 23.58 7.46
CA GLU A 251 -1.25 24.26 6.96
C GLU A 251 -0.97 23.87 5.50
N PHE A 252 -0.96 22.58 5.20
CA PHE A 252 -0.78 22.06 3.83
C PHE A 252 -1.82 22.67 2.87
N LEU A 253 -3.10 22.62 3.21
CA LEU A 253 -4.18 23.13 2.35
C LEU A 253 -4.08 24.63 2.17
N SER A 254 -3.70 25.38 3.20
CA SER A 254 -3.50 26.84 3.17
C SER A 254 -2.38 27.22 2.20
N GLU A 255 -1.22 26.54 2.26
CA GLU A 255 -0.09 26.83 1.36
C GLU A 255 -0.41 26.42 -0.09
N VAL A 256 -1.13 25.32 -0.30
CA VAL A 256 -1.61 24.90 -1.63
C VAL A 256 -2.56 25.95 -2.21
N GLU A 257 -3.58 26.39 -1.45
CA GLU A 257 -4.55 27.40 -1.89
C GLU A 257 -3.88 28.72 -2.22
N LYS A 258 -2.97 29.19 -1.36
CA LYS A 258 -2.19 30.40 -1.57
C LYS A 258 -1.39 30.34 -2.88
N TYR A 259 -0.67 29.22 -3.09
CA TYR A 259 0.14 29.03 -4.30
C TYR A 259 -0.71 29.02 -5.57
N LEU A 260 -1.85 28.33 -5.55
CA LEU A 260 -2.77 28.32 -6.71
C LEU A 260 -3.32 29.70 -7.03
N LYS A 261 -3.67 30.52 -6.02
CA LYS A 261 -4.11 31.91 -6.19
C LYS A 261 -3.00 32.80 -6.75
N GLU A 262 -1.78 32.73 -6.19
CA GLU A 262 -0.64 33.52 -6.63
C GLU A 262 -0.25 33.23 -8.10
N THR A 263 -0.50 32.02 -8.57
CA THR A 263 -0.21 31.60 -9.93
C THR A 263 -1.41 31.68 -10.89
N GLY A 264 -2.58 32.16 -10.42
CA GLY A 264 -3.80 32.28 -11.22
C GLY A 264 -4.37 30.94 -11.69
N ARG A 265 -4.22 29.89 -10.87
CA ARG A 265 -4.66 28.52 -11.16
C ARG A 265 -5.89 28.07 -10.35
N LEU A 266 -6.36 28.94 -9.45
CA LEU A 266 -7.58 28.77 -8.67
C LEU A 266 -8.67 29.71 -9.19
#